data_7fc9b298685edfc298ad01849da61fa8
#
_entry.id   7fc9b298685edfc298ad01849da61fa8
#
_cell.length_a   1.000
_cell.length_b   1.000
_cell.length_c   1.000
_cell.angle_alpha   90.00
_cell.angle_beta   90.00
_cell.angle_gamma   90.00
#
_symmetry.space_group_name_H-M   'P 1'
#
loop_
_entity.id
_entity.type
_entity.pdbx_description
1 polymer ?
#
loop_
_entity_poly.entity_id
_entity_poly.type
_entity_poly.pdbx_seq_one_letter_code
_entity_poly.pdbx_strand_id
1 'polypeptide(L)'
;KCPIIFFCRNNGYAISTPTTEQYGGDGIGGKGIGYGIHVIRVDGNDLIAVYNATKAAREITEQNEPVLIEAMTYRLGHHSTSDDSSAYRCSEEVNTWYQKNNPIVRFRIILENKGWWNNEEDITYQKKIRKEIMEAFLHAEKIPKPNILSMFDDVYKEMPKILQEQRDELREHLNKYGKYYPMKNFEDS
;
A
#
# COMPACT_ATOMS: atom_id res chain seq x y z
N LYS A 1 -4.56 18.99 -19.33
CA LYS A 1 -5.28 17.72 -19.13
C LYS A 1 -4.29 16.57 -19.26
N CYS A 2 -4.33 15.63 -18.33
CA CYS A 2 -3.45 14.47 -18.32
C CYS A 2 -4.27 13.19 -18.19
N PRO A 3 -3.92 12.08 -18.89
CA PRO A 3 -4.61 10.79 -18.79
C PRO A 3 -4.23 10.09 -17.47
N ILE A 4 -4.77 10.57 -16.35
CA ILE A 4 -4.42 10.09 -15.02
C ILE A 4 -5.67 9.73 -14.21
N ILE A 5 -5.61 8.63 -13.47
CA ILE A 5 -6.61 8.25 -12.46
C ILE A 5 -6.01 8.50 -11.08
N PHE A 6 -6.62 9.41 -10.32
CA PHE A 6 -6.36 9.57 -8.90
C PHE A 6 -7.27 8.61 -8.13
N PHE A 7 -6.70 7.55 -7.58
CA PHE A 7 -7.46 6.57 -6.82
C PHE A 7 -7.34 6.83 -5.32
N CYS A 8 -8.37 7.44 -4.72
CA CYS A 8 -8.42 7.72 -3.30
C CYS A 8 -9.16 6.61 -2.55
N ARG A 9 -8.46 5.87 -1.70
CA ARG A 9 -9.08 4.95 -0.73
C ARG A 9 -9.46 5.75 0.52
N ASN A 10 -10.69 6.27 0.55
CA ASN A 10 -11.20 6.98 1.72
C ASN A 10 -11.61 5.99 2.80
N ASN A 11 -10.70 5.74 3.74
CA ASN A 11 -10.87 4.75 4.81
C ASN A 11 -11.41 5.33 6.12
N GLY A 12 -11.88 6.57 6.10
CA GLY A 12 -12.49 7.25 7.24
C GLY A 12 -11.51 7.90 8.22
N TYR A 13 -10.20 7.68 8.08
CA TYR A 13 -9.19 8.14 9.05
C TYR A 13 -7.91 8.64 8.39
N ALA A 14 -7.31 9.68 8.97
CA ALA A 14 -5.92 10.05 8.78
C ALA A 14 -5.16 9.71 10.06
N ILE A 15 -4.52 8.53 10.11
CA ILE A 15 -3.96 7.90 11.32
C ILE A 15 -5.04 7.77 12.39
N SER A 16 -5.09 8.68 13.37
CA SER A 16 -6.05 8.71 14.48
C SER A 16 -7.22 9.67 14.26
N THR A 17 -7.13 10.59 13.30
CA THR A 17 -8.13 11.65 13.10
C THR A 17 -9.23 11.17 12.15
N PRO A 18 -10.49 11.08 12.58
CA PRO A 18 -11.60 10.71 11.71
C PRO A 18 -11.88 11.81 10.66
N THR A 19 -12.44 11.43 9.52
CA THR A 19 -12.76 12.37 8.43
C THR A 19 -13.69 13.51 8.85
N THR A 20 -14.56 13.28 9.83
CA THR A 20 -15.46 14.28 10.39
C THR A 20 -14.74 15.44 11.08
N GLU A 21 -13.50 15.24 11.52
CA GLU A 21 -12.64 16.25 12.12
C GLU A 21 -11.62 16.85 11.14
N GLN A 22 -11.49 16.26 9.94
CA GLN A 22 -10.50 16.71 8.95
C GLN A 22 -11.06 17.78 8.01
N TYR A 23 -12.33 17.68 7.62
CA TYR A 23 -12.98 18.60 6.69
C TYR A 23 -14.50 18.63 6.90
N GLY A 24 -15.10 19.79 6.61
CA GLY A 24 -16.55 19.99 6.74
C GLY A 24 -17.40 19.53 5.55
N GLY A 25 -16.78 19.06 4.47
CA GLY A 25 -17.47 18.63 3.25
C GLY A 25 -17.70 17.11 3.20
N ASP A 26 -18.45 16.68 2.20
CA ASP A 26 -18.76 15.28 1.96
C ASP A 26 -17.65 14.59 1.15
N GLY A 27 -16.62 14.09 1.83
CA GLY A 27 -15.55 13.30 1.22
C GLY A 27 -14.56 14.10 0.37
N ILE A 28 -13.82 13.39 -0.46
CA ILE A 28 -12.77 13.93 -1.33
C ILE A 28 -13.33 14.27 -2.72
N GLY A 29 -14.41 13.58 -3.14
CA GLY A 29 -14.99 13.73 -4.48
C GLY A 29 -15.37 15.18 -4.83
N GLY A 30 -15.91 15.94 -3.87
CA GLY A 30 -16.24 17.36 -4.07
C GLY A 30 -15.05 18.22 -4.50
N LYS A 31 -13.82 17.85 -4.10
CA LYS A 31 -12.60 18.56 -4.52
C LYS A 31 -12.28 18.34 -6.00
N GLY A 32 -12.54 17.13 -6.51
CA GLY A 32 -12.37 16.82 -7.93
C GLY A 32 -13.26 17.69 -8.82
N ILE A 33 -14.52 17.89 -8.42
CA ILE A 33 -15.44 18.79 -9.09
C ILE A 33 -14.90 20.24 -9.10
N GLY A 34 -14.37 20.70 -7.97
CA GLY A 34 -13.75 22.03 -7.87
C GLY A 34 -12.52 22.21 -8.76
N TYR A 35 -11.81 21.13 -9.07
CA TYR A 35 -10.68 21.13 -10.04
C TYR A 35 -11.10 20.92 -11.49
N GLY A 36 -12.38 20.70 -11.76
CA GLY A 36 -12.88 20.45 -13.12
C GLY A 36 -12.48 19.09 -13.67
N ILE A 37 -12.32 18.08 -12.81
CA ILE A 37 -12.01 16.69 -13.19
C ILE A 37 -13.20 15.78 -12.94
N HIS A 38 -13.29 14.69 -13.70
CA HIS A 38 -14.35 13.69 -13.51
C HIS A 38 -14.22 13.00 -12.15
N VAL A 39 -15.35 12.74 -11.50
CA VAL A 39 -15.39 12.11 -10.18
C VAL A 39 -16.29 10.88 -10.21
N ILE A 40 -15.78 9.78 -9.67
CA ILE A 40 -16.53 8.55 -9.43
C ILE A 40 -16.40 8.19 -7.96
N ARG A 41 -17.53 8.21 -7.22
CA ARG A 41 -17.56 7.65 -5.86
C ARG A 41 -18.10 6.23 -5.92
N VAL A 42 -17.43 5.29 -5.26
CA VAL A 42 -17.77 3.88 -5.33
C VAL A 42 -17.64 3.22 -3.95
N ASP A 43 -18.41 2.17 -3.69
CA ASP A 43 -18.20 1.29 -2.55
C ASP A 43 -16.87 0.54 -2.73
N GLY A 44 -15.86 0.97 -2.00
CA GLY A 44 -14.50 0.40 -2.04
C GLY A 44 -14.40 -1.03 -1.49
N ASN A 45 -15.47 -1.53 -0.87
CA ASN A 45 -15.55 -2.90 -0.36
C ASN A 45 -16.35 -3.83 -1.30
N ASP A 46 -16.79 -3.33 -2.46
CA ASP A 46 -17.38 -4.14 -3.52
C ASP A 46 -16.40 -4.26 -4.70
N LEU A 47 -15.81 -5.46 -4.85
CA LEU A 47 -14.81 -5.72 -5.90
C LEU A 47 -15.35 -5.45 -7.31
N ILE A 48 -16.62 -5.84 -7.58
CA ILE A 48 -17.23 -5.69 -8.91
C ILE A 48 -17.52 -4.21 -9.19
N ALA A 49 -18.00 -3.48 -8.19
CA ALA A 49 -18.23 -2.05 -8.30
C ALA A 49 -16.92 -1.28 -8.57
N VAL A 50 -15.85 -1.61 -7.84
CA VAL A 50 -14.52 -1.00 -8.05
C VAL A 50 -13.95 -1.34 -9.42
N TYR A 51 -14.12 -2.59 -9.89
CA TYR A 51 -13.72 -2.98 -11.25
C TYR A 51 -14.44 -2.13 -12.31
N ASN A 52 -15.77 -1.99 -12.22
CA ASN A 52 -16.55 -1.24 -13.16
C ASN A 52 -16.23 0.27 -13.13
N ALA A 53 -16.05 0.84 -11.93
CA ALA A 53 -15.63 2.23 -11.75
C ALA A 53 -14.25 2.49 -12.38
N THR A 54 -13.30 1.57 -12.17
CA THR A 54 -11.96 1.70 -12.75
C THR A 54 -11.97 1.55 -14.27
N LYS A 55 -12.80 0.63 -14.80
CA LYS A 55 -12.98 0.49 -16.25
C LYS A 55 -13.53 1.78 -16.86
N ALA A 56 -14.60 2.33 -16.30
CA ALA A 56 -15.18 3.61 -16.77
C ALA A 56 -14.16 4.76 -16.68
N ALA A 57 -13.40 4.84 -15.59
CA ALA A 57 -12.33 5.84 -15.44
C ALA A 57 -11.25 5.72 -16.52
N ARG A 58 -10.86 4.49 -16.90
CA ARG A 58 -9.90 4.27 -17.98
C ARG A 58 -10.43 4.78 -19.32
N GLU A 59 -11.68 4.47 -19.66
CA GLU A 59 -12.32 4.95 -20.89
C GLU A 59 -12.32 6.49 -20.98
N ILE A 60 -12.50 7.18 -19.85
CA ILE A 60 -12.41 8.66 -19.78
C ILE A 60 -10.96 9.13 -19.97
N THR A 61 -9.99 8.46 -19.32
CA THR A 61 -8.57 8.87 -19.41
C THR A 61 -7.99 8.65 -20.80
N GLU A 62 -8.49 7.71 -21.59
CA GLU A 62 -8.12 7.52 -22.99
C GLU A 62 -8.46 8.77 -23.86
N GLN A 63 -9.34 9.64 -23.37
CA GLN A 63 -9.68 10.94 -23.99
C GLN A 63 -8.84 12.11 -23.43
N ASN A 64 -7.75 11.81 -22.72
CA ASN A 64 -6.89 12.79 -22.01
C ASN A 64 -7.64 13.59 -20.92
N GLU A 65 -8.66 13.02 -20.32
CA GLU A 65 -9.40 13.63 -19.21
C GLU A 65 -9.00 12.95 -17.89
N PRO A 66 -8.60 13.71 -16.84
CA PRO A 66 -8.28 13.13 -15.53
C PRO A 66 -9.55 12.71 -14.80
N VAL A 67 -9.41 11.64 -13.99
CA VAL A 67 -10.51 11.10 -13.17
C VAL A 67 -10.07 10.94 -11.72
N LEU A 68 -10.90 11.33 -10.79
CA LEU A 68 -10.79 11.02 -9.37
C LEU A 68 -11.78 9.91 -9.02
N ILE A 69 -11.27 8.75 -8.58
CA ILE A 69 -12.08 7.70 -7.96
C ILE A 69 -11.97 7.84 -6.45
N GLU A 70 -13.09 8.05 -5.76
CA GLU A 70 -13.18 7.98 -4.31
C GLU A 70 -13.80 6.64 -3.90
N ALA A 71 -12.97 5.69 -3.51
CA ALA A 71 -13.39 4.38 -3.02
C ALA A 71 -13.64 4.46 -1.51
N MET A 72 -14.92 4.42 -1.13
CA MET A 72 -15.34 4.45 0.27
C MET A 72 -15.07 3.11 0.93
N THR A 73 -14.28 3.11 1.98
CA THR A 73 -13.88 1.91 2.71
C THR A 73 -13.63 2.20 4.18
N TYR A 74 -13.08 1.24 4.90
CA TYR A 74 -12.71 1.39 6.30
C TYR A 74 -11.40 0.67 6.60
N ARG A 75 -10.51 1.28 7.39
CA ARG A 75 -9.26 0.65 7.83
C ARG A 75 -9.54 -0.26 9.03
N LEU A 76 -9.53 -1.58 8.82
CA LEU A 76 -9.77 -2.56 9.89
C LEU A 76 -8.61 -2.68 10.87
N GLY A 77 -7.37 -2.71 10.38
CA GLY A 77 -6.16 -2.83 11.20
C GLY A 77 -5.67 -1.49 11.77
N HIS A 78 -4.60 -1.55 12.56
CA HIS A 78 -3.86 -0.36 12.96
C HIS A 78 -3.24 0.36 11.75
N HIS A 79 -2.88 1.63 11.91
CA HIS A 79 -2.23 2.39 10.83
C HIS A 79 -0.81 1.88 10.55
N SER A 80 -0.07 1.56 11.61
CA SER A 80 1.30 1.04 11.56
C SER A 80 1.53 0.03 12.68
N THR A 81 2.71 -0.57 12.71
CA THR A 81 3.12 -1.52 13.77
C THR A 81 3.26 -0.86 15.15
N SER A 82 3.44 0.46 15.20
CA SER A 82 3.53 1.25 16.44
C SER A 82 2.23 1.94 16.84
N ASP A 83 1.16 1.82 16.02
CA ASP A 83 -0.14 2.42 16.30
C ASP A 83 -1.01 1.50 17.14
N ASP A 84 -1.68 2.05 18.16
CA ASP A 84 -2.78 1.39 18.88
C ASP A 84 -4.08 2.12 18.61
N SER A 85 -4.84 1.62 17.64
CA SER A 85 -6.09 2.24 17.24
C SER A 85 -7.21 2.13 18.26
N SER A 86 -7.08 1.33 19.32
CA SER A 86 -8.05 1.26 20.41
C SER A 86 -8.14 2.55 21.22
N ALA A 87 -7.11 3.40 21.12
CA ALA A 87 -7.07 4.71 21.79
C ALA A 87 -8.02 5.74 21.16
N TYR A 88 -8.45 5.57 19.90
CA TYR A 88 -9.25 6.58 19.18
C TYR A 88 -10.49 6.02 18.46
N ARG A 89 -10.74 4.71 18.47
CA ARG A 89 -11.95 4.08 17.92
C ARG A 89 -12.36 2.84 18.72
N CYS A 90 -13.65 2.61 18.84
CA CYS A 90 -14.14 1.48 19.60
C CYS A 90 -14.10 0.16 18.82
N SER A 91 -13.93 -0.94 19.53
CA SER A 91 -13.89 -2.28 18.95
C SER A 91 -15.21 -2.69 18.28
N GLU A 92 -16.33 -2.16 18.72
CA GLU A 92 -17.65 -2.44 18.16
C GLU A 92 -17.78 -1.89 16.74
N GLU A 93 -17.27 -0.67 16.48
CA GLU A 93 -17.20 -0.07 15.16
C GLU A 93 -16.36 -0.95 14.22
N VAL A 94 -15.15 -1.31 14.63
CA VAL A 94 -14.24 -2.16 13.86
C VAL A 94 -14.88 -3.52 13.54
N ASN A 95 -15.51 -4.15 14.55
CA ASN A 95 -16.17 -5.45 14.38
C ASN A 95 -17.37 -5.37 13.43
N THR A 96 -18.14 -4.28 13.47
CA THR A 96 -19.25 -4.07 12.56
C THR A 96 -18.78 -4.02 11.11
N TRP A 97 -17.72 -3.26 10.83
CA TRP A 97 -17.11 -3.20 9.50
C TRP A 97 -16.51 -4.55 9.07
N TYR A 98 -15.85 -5.26 9.99
CA TYR A 98 -15.29 -6.56 9.71
C TYR A 98 -16.35 -7.59 9.32
N GLN A 99 -17.45 -7.66 10.06
CA GLN A 99 -18.50 -8.66 9.84
C GLN A 99 -19.39 -8.35 8.65
N LYS A 100 -19.78 -7.08 8.46
CA LYS A 100 -20.80 -6.69 7.47
C LYS A 100 -20.21 -6.23 6.14
N ASN A 101 -19.02 -5.64 6.14
CA ASN A 101 -18.47 -4.93 4.99
C ASN A 101 -17.04 -5.35 4.61
N ASN A 102 -16.56 -6.50 5.07
CA ASN A 102 -15.26 -7.00 4.67
C ASN A 102 -15.29 -7.38 3.18
N PRO A 103 -14.45 -6.76 2.32
CA PRO A 103 -14.49 -6.97 0.88
C PRO A 103 -14.14 -8.41 0.48
N ILE A 104 -13.27 -9.08 1.24
CA ILE A 104 -12.88 -10.48 0.98
C ILE A 104 -14.06 -11.40 1.26
N VAL A 105 -14.73 -11.22 2.39
CA VAL A 105 -15.90 -12.02 2.78
C VAL A 105 -17.05 -11.81 1.79
N ARG A 106 -17.33 -10.54 1.41
CA ARG A 106 -18.37 -10.22 0.43
C ARG A 106 -18.11 -10.89 -0.92
N PHE A 107 -16.88 -10.84 -1.42
CA PHE A 107 -16.53 -11.48 -2.69
C PHE A 107 -16.57 -13.01 -2.60
N ARG A 108 -16.10 -13.58 -1.48
CA ARG A 108 -16.20 -15.02 -1.23
C ARG A 108 -17.65 -15.50 -1.30
N ILE A 109 -18.60 -14.80 -0.66
CA ILE A 109 -20.03 -15.14 -0.73
C ILE A 109 -20.53 -15.16 -2.19
N ILE A 110 -20.09 -14.21 -3.02
CA ILE A 110 -20.44 -14.21 -4.45
C ILE A 110 -19.93 -15.46 -5.15
N LEU A 111 -18.69 -15.86 -4.90
CA LEU A 111 -18.09 -17.06 -5.50
C LEU A 111 -18.81 -18.33 -5.04
N GLU A 112 -19.12 -18.44 -3.75
CA GLU A 112 -19.85 -19.57 -3.17
C GLU A 112 -21.27 -19.68 -3.75
N ASN A 113 -21.99 -18.56 -3.88
CA ASN A 113 -23.32 -18.51 -4.49
C ASN A 113 -23.32 -18.89 -5.98
N LYS A 114 -22.19 -18.70 -6.67
CA LYS A 114 -22.00 -19.12 -8.07
C LYS A 114 -21.52 -20.57 -8.19
N GLY A 115 -21.22 -21.26 -7.09
CA GLY A 115 -20.64 -22.59 -7.08
C GLY A 115 -19.19 -22.64 -7.59
N TRP A 116 -18.49 -21.52 -7.58
CA TRP A 116 -17.10 -21.40 -8.04
C TRP A 116 -16.08 -21.52 -6.90
N TRP A 117 -16.53 -21.58 -5.66
CA TRP A 117 -15.73 -21.66 -4.44
C TRP A 117 -16.51 -22.34 -3.32
N ASN A 118 -15.80 -22.91 -2.36
CA ASN A 118 -16.39 -23.51 -1.17
C ASN A 118 -15.43 -23.43 0.03
N ASN A 119 -15.91 -23.78 1.22
CA ASN A 119 -15.15 -23.68 2.45
C ASN A 119 -13.91 -24.60 2.49
N GLU A 120 -13.96 -25.78 1.87
CA GLU A 120 -12.82 -26.71 1.85
C GLU A 120 -11.69 -26.18 0.97
N GLU A 121 -12.03 -25.65 -0.21
CA GLU A 121 -11.08 -24.96 -1.10
C GLU A 121 -10.46 -23.74 -0.42
N ASP A 122 -11.25 -22.94 0.29
CA ASP A 122 -10.78 -21.76 1.03
C ASP A 122 -9.74 -22.14 2.10
N ILE A 123 -10.02 -23.13 2.92
CA ILE A 123 -9.10 -23.60 3.96
C ILE A 123 -7.80 -24.12 3.34
N THR A 124 -7.91 -24.89 2.25
CA THR A 124 -6.77 -25.46 1.56
C THR A 124 -5.91 -24.35 0.94
N TYR A 125 -6.55 -23.38 0.29
CA TYR A 125 -5.89 -22.22 -0.30
C TYR A 125 -5.17 -21.37 0.75
N GLN A 126 -5.83 -21.06 1.86
CA GLN A 126 -5.21 -20.28 2.95
C GLN A 126 -3.96 -20.98 3.53
N LYS A 127 -4.01 -22.30 3.71
CA LYS A 127 -2.84 -23.07 4.18
C LYS A 127 -1.68 -22.99 3.17
N LYS A 128 -1.98 -23.15 1.88
CA LYS A 128 -1.00 -23.06 0.79
C LYS A 128 -0.34 -21.67 0.77
N ILE A 129 -1.14 -20.61 0.73
CA ILE A 129 -0.64 -19.22 0.69
C ILE A 129 0.17 -18.87 1.93
N ARG A 130 -0.26 -19.29 3.11
CA ARG A 130 0.51 -19.07 4.33
C ARG A 130 1.91 -19.70 4.24
N LYS A 131 2.02 -20.90 3.68
CA LYS A 131 3.31 -21.56 3.48
C LYS A 131 4.20 -20.78 2.50
N GLU A 132 3.65 -20.38 1.34
CA GLU A 132 4.36 -19.60 0.34
C GLU A 132 4.86 -18.25 0.88
N ILE A 133 4.03 -17.55 1.66
CA ILE A 133 4.41 -16.29 2.33
C ILE A 133 5.56 -16.52 3.31
N MET A 134 5.49 -17.58 4.12
CA MET A 134 6.57 -17.88 5.08
C MET A 134 7.87 -18.26 4.38
N GLU A 135 7.82 -19.00 3.27
CA GLU A 135 8.98 -19.32 2.46
C GLU A 135 9.62 -18.06 1.85
N ALA A 136 8.79 -17.17 1.30
CA ALA A 136 9.24 -15.89 0.76
C ALA A 136 9.87 -14.99 1.84
N PHE A 137 9.26 -14.95 3.02
CA PHE A 137 9.79 -14.20 4.18
C PHE A 137 11.16 -14.72 4.61
N LEU A 138 11.28 -16.04 4.80
CA LEU A 138 12.55 -16.67 5.18
C LEU A 138 13.63 -16.53 4.10
N HIS A 139 13.23 -16.45 2.83
CA HIS A 139 14.16 -16.15 1.74
C HIS A 139 14.66 -14.71 1.83
N ALA A 140 13.74 -13.75 2.00
CA ALA A 140 14.07 -12.33 2.11
C ALA A 140 14.99 -12.02 3.32
N GLU A 141 14.80 -12.70 4.46
CA GLU A 141 15.66 -12.54 5.62
C GLU A 141 17.12 -12.97 5.39
N LYS A 142 17.36 -13.86 4.41
CA LYS A 142 18.71 -14.35 4.08
C LYS A 142 19.42 -13.47 3.05
N ILE A 143 18.72 -12.56 2.39
CA ILE A 143 19.33 -11.63 1.46
C ILE A 143 20.23 -10.67 2.25
N PRO A 144 21.52 -10.57 1.92
CA PRO A 144 22.39 -9.61 2.56
C PRO A 144 21.94 -8.19 2.27
N LYS A 145 22.37 -7.26 3.10
CA LYS A 145 22.16 -5.83 2.83
C LYS A 145 22.95 -5.44 1.57
N PRO A 146 22.48 -4.44 0.82
CA PRO A 146 23.24 -3.93 -0.34
C PRO A 146 24.69 -3.59 0.02
N ASN A 147 25.55 -3.61 -0.98
CA ASN A 147 26.94 -3.17 -0.82
C ASN A 147 27.01 -1.80 -0.15
N ILE A 148 27.89 -1.64 0.84
CA ILE A 148 27.98 -0.41 1.64
C ILE A 148 28.27 0.82 0.75
N LEU A 149 29.07 0.67 -0.30
CA LEU A 149 29.41 1.79 -1.18
C LEU A 149 28.26 2.25 -2.06
N SER A 150 27.21 1.41 -2.24
CA SER A 150 26.01 1.79 -3.00
C SER A 150 25.22 2.94 -2.36
N MET A 151 25.49 3.27 -1.10
CA MET A 151 24.88 4.44 -0.44
C MET A 151 25.16 5.77 -1.12
N PHE A 152 26.16 5.83 -1.99
CA PHE A 152 26.51 7.04 -2.74
C PHE A 152 25.84 7.11 -4.13
N ASP A 153 25.30 5.99 -4.65
CA ASP A 153 24.91 5.89 -6.08
C ASP A 153 23.56 6.56 -6.38
N ASP A 154 22.62 6.59 -5.45
CA ASP A 154 21.24 7.05 -5.68
C ASP A 154 20.98 8.52 -5.30
N VAL A 155 22.01 9.28 -4.92
CA VAL A 155 21.85 10.65 -4.42
C VAL A 155 21.68 11.65 -5.56
N TYR A 156 22.43 11.49 -6.65
CA TYR A 156 22.42 12.37 -7.82
C TYR A 156 22.46 11.55 -9.11
N LYS A 157 21.94 12.10 -10.20
CA LYS A 157 22.04 11.48 -11.53
C LYS A 157 23.51 11.26 -11.95
N GLU A 158 24.37 12.24 -11.65
CA GLU A 158 25.83 12.16 -11.82
C GLU A 158 26.44 12.45 -10.45
N MET A 159 27.30 11.55 -9.98
CA MET A 159 27.91 11.67 -8.66
C MET A 159 28.85 12.86 -8.60
N PRO A 160 28.58 13.89 -7.76
CA PRO A 160 29.48 15.03 -7.63
C PRO A 160 30.81 14.62 -7.00
N LYS A 161 31.85 15.43 -7.27
CA LYS A 161 33.23 15.16 -6.83
C LYS A 161 33.33 14.91 -5.32
N ILE A 162 32.61 15.69 -4.52
CA ILE A 162 32.61 15.53 -3.06
C ILE A 162 32.12 14.15 -2.60
N LEU A 163 31.08 13.60 -3.26
CA LEU A 163 30.62 12.24 -2.92
C LEU A 163 31.58 11.16 -3.42
N GLN A 164 32.27 11.40 -4.51
CA GLN A 164 33.33 10.49 -4.98
C GLN A 164 34.47 10.44 -3.95
N GLU A 165 34.93 11.59 -3.46
CA GLU A 165 35.95 11.68 -2.42
C GLU A 165 35.52 10.98 -1.13
N GLN A 166 34.30 11.20 -0.66
CA GLN A 166 33.74 10.52 0.53
C GLN A 166 33.61 9.01 0.33
N ARG A 167 33.22 8.56 -0.85
CA ARG A 167 33.16 7.12 -1.16
C ARG A 167 34.53 6.48 -1.12
N ASP A 168 35.54 7.15 -1.69
CA ASP A 168 36.89 6.64 -1.71
C ASP A 168 37.51 6.63 -0.30
N GLU A 169 37.26 7.67 0.50
CA GLU A 169 37.63 7.73 1.91
C GLU A 169 37.01 6.59 2.72
N LEU A 170 35.70 6.34 2.52
CA LEU A 170 35.03 5.21 3.18
C LEU A 170 35.63 3.86 2.78
N ARG A 171 35.96 3.69 1.48
CA ARG A 171 36.60 2.47 1.00
C ARG A 171 37.94 2.22 1.68
N GLU A 172 38.78 3.23 1.77
CA GLU A 172 40.07 3.17 2.47
C GLU A 172 39.89 2.86 3.96
N HIS A 173 38.93 3.52 4.59
CA HIS A 173 38.57 3.28 5.99
C HIS A 173 38.16 1.83 6.24
N LEU A 174 37.28 1.29 5.39
CA LEU A 174 36.82 -0.11 5.51
C LEU A 174 37.94 -1.11 5.24
N ASN A 175 38.84 -0.83 4.30
CA ASN A 175 40.02 -1.67 4.09
C ASN A 175 40.92 -1.77 5.35
N LYS A 176 41.03 -0.65 6.08
CA LYS A 176 41.88 -0.61 7.31
C LYS A 176 41.16 -1.12 8.55
N TYR A 177 39.89 -0.80 8.69
CA TYR A 177 39.12 -0.98 9.91
C TYR A 177 37.91 -1.91 9.76
N GLY A 178 37.66 -2.50 8.60
CA GLY A 178 36.48 -3.33 8.30
C GLY A 178 36.23 -4.47 9.30
N LYS A 179 37.30 -5.00 9.93
CA LYS A 179 37.16 -6.03 10.98
C LYS A 179 36.36 -5.60 12.22
N TYR A 180 36.18 -4.31 12.41
CA TYR A 180 35.39 -3.75 13.53
C TYR A 180 33.92 -3.50 13.19
N TYR A 181 33.52 -3.72 11.91
CA TYR A 181 32.17 -3.55 11.40
C TYR A 181 31.54 -4.89 11.03
N PRO A 182 30.22 -5.02 11.05
CA PRO A 182 29.53 -6.27 10.69
C PRO A 182 29.46 -6.47 9.17
N MET A 183 30.61 -6.45 8.49
CA MET A 183 30.73 -6.52 7.03
C MET A 183 30.00 -7.72 6.41
N LYS A 184 30.00 -8.86 7.11
CA LYS A 184 29.33 -10.10 6.69
C LYS A 184 27.81 -9.98 6.45
N ASN A 185 27.19 -8.87 6.87
CA ASN A 185 25.76 -8.61 6.70
C ASN A 185 25.47 -7.90 5.39
N PHE A 186 26.50 -7.53 4.64
CA PHE A 186 26.40 -6.78 3.39
C PHE A 186 26.91 -7.65 2.23
N GLU A 187 26.45 -7.32 1.02
CA GLU A 187 27.00 -7.90 -0.21
C GLU A 187 28.49 -7.54 -0.33
N ASP A 188 29.27 -8.44 -0.91
CA ASP A 188 30.70 -8.22 -1.15
C ASP A 188 30.93 -7.02 -2.05
N SER A 189 32.01 -6.27 -1.76
CA SER A 189 32.40 -5.03 -2.45
C SER A 189 33.12 -5.32 -3.76
#